data_bd77acf22f1a6479eac2149bcfb5e7fd
#
_entry.id   bd77acf22f1a6479eac2149bcfb5e7fd
#
_cell.length_a   1.000
_cell.length_b   1.000
_cell.length_c   1.000
_cell.angle_alpha   90.00
_cell.angle_beta   90.00
_cell.angle_gamma   90.00
#
_symmetry.space_group_name_H-M   'P 1'
#
loop_
_entity.id
_entity.type
_entity.pdbx_description
1 polymer ?
#
loop_
_entity_poly.entity_id
_entity_poly.type
_entity_poly.pdbx_seq_one_letter_code
_entity_poly.pdbx_strand_id
1 'polypeptide(L)'
;MSKKIIFLRGGGLGDFILTLPLLQLARSRYEEVVLYTSAQYAGLLNDEWAWLEVKNLDELSGRPPPMAEDSTVVSFWMERGWRGEMIRAGASSVFAIPPRPTEGDHFVTQALGVLGWEAPKDLLFQQMIRNAWKDRHSSLWIHPGSGAVGKNLPMEYFIDRAHQWIASKRKGKVIFSLGEADGKVRDLLKQHVLCQHPQVSLIEPATVQELKNQLSLQGDQFLGNDSGPGHLAAGLGLPVEIWYVQTASTVWRPVGPRVKTYDWLSDSSRIL
;
A
#
# COMPACT_ATOMS: atom_id res chain seq x y z
N MET A 1 2.51 21.11 24.47
CA MET A 1 2.31 20.29 23.26
C MET A 1 1.49 19.08 23.66
N SER A 2 0.53 18.67 22.86
CA SER A 2 -0.25 17.44 23.09
C SER A 2 0.69 16.24 23.19
N LYS A 3 0.41 15.34 24.15
CA LYS A 3 1.18 14.09 24.30
C LYS A 3 0.69 12.98 23.38
N LYS A 4 -0.53 13.13 22.87
CA LYS A 4 -1.23 12.15 22.05
C LYS A 4 -1.46 12.67 20.63
N ILE A 5 -1.26 11.78 19.63
CA ILE A 5 -1.63 12.03 18.25
C ILE A 5 -2.54 10.91 17.74
N ILE A 6 -3.60 11.29 17.05
CA ILE A 6 -4.61 10.39 16.49
C ILE A 6 -4.65 10.55 14.99
N PHE A 7 -4.42 9.48 14.26
CA PHE A 7 -4.56 9.42 12.81
C PHE A 7 -5.90 8.78 12.44
N LEU A 8 -6.65 9.43 11.55
CA LEU A 8 -7.91 8.94 11.01
C LEU A 8 -7.72 8.62 9.53
N ARG A 9 -7.44 7.36 9.18
CA ARG A 9 -7.12 6.94 7.82
C ARG A 9 -8.07 5.88 7.32
N GLY A 10 -9.03 6.28 6.47
CA GLY A 10 -9.79 5.38 5.62
C GLY A 10 -9.05 5.06 4.33
N GLY A 11 -9.71 4.31 3.44
CA GLY A 11 -9.21 3.98 2.12
C GLY A 11 -8.71 2.54 2.01
N GLY A 12 -8.00 2.26 0.91
CA GLY A 12 -7.52 0.94 0.57
C GLY A 12 -6.21 0.54 1.26
N LEU A 13 -5.74 -0.66 0.95
CA LEU A 13 -4.49 -1.21 1.48
C LEU A 13 -3.28 -0.30 1.20
N GLY A 14 -3.19 0.28 0.00
CA GLY A 14 -2.11 1.23 -0.35
C GLY A 14 -2.13 2.46 0.53
N ASP A 15 -3.33 3.01 0.81
CA ASP A 15 -3.52 4.15 1.69
C ASP A 15 -3.01 3.88 3.11
N PHE A 16 -3.32 2.69 3.64
CA PHE A 16 -2.82 2.25 4.93
C PHE A 16 -1.28 2.16 4.95
N ILE A 17 -0.68 1.48 3.98
CA ILE A 17 0.79 1.31 3.90
C ILE A 17 1.50 2.66 3.78
N LEU A 18 0.97 3.58 2.98
CA LEU A 18 1.52 4.93 2.83
C LEU A 18 1.39 5.81 4.09
N THR A 19 0.56 5.40 5.06
CA THR A 19 0.46 6.09 6.34
C THR A 19 1.55 5.66 7.33
N LEU A 20 2.12 4.46 7.19
CA LEU A 20 3.10 3.91 8.13
C LEU A 20 4.33 4.80 8.35
N PRO A 21 4.94 5.44 7.33
CA PRO A 21 6.03 6.38 7.55
C PRO A 21 5.66 7.56 8.46
N LEU A 22 4.44 8.07 8.35
CA LEU A 22 3.96 9.17 9.19
C LEU A 22 3.83 8.72 10.66
N LEU A 23 3.29 7.51 10.87
CA LEU A 23 3.17 6.93 12.21
C LEU A 23 4.54 6.70 12.86
N GLN A 24 5.50 6.20 12.08
CA GLN A 24 6.86 5.97 12.56
C GLN A 24 7.53 7.27 13.01
N LEU A 25 7.32 8.37 12.29
CA LEU A 25 7.80 9.69 12.70
C LEU A 25 7.02 10.27 13.89
N ALA A 26 5.73 9.96 14.00
CA ALA A 26 4.91 10.37 15.13
C ALA A 26 5.40 9.77 16.45
N ARG A 27 5.85 8.51 16.44
CA ARG A 27 6.41 7.80 17.60
C ARG A 27 7.54 8.57 18.29
N SER A 28 8.37 9.29 17.54
CA SER A 28 9.47 10.08 18.12
C SER A 28 9.04 11.45 18.66
N ARG A 29 7.78 11.86 18.45
CA ARG A 29 7.26 13.19 18.76
C ARG A 29 6.14 13.18 19.80
N TYR A 30 5.47 12.04 19.97
CA TYR A 30 4.31 11.87 20.83
C TYR A 30 4.49 10.66 21.74
N GLU A 31 3.94 10.74 22.94
CA GLU A 31 3.96 9.64 23.90
C GLU A 31 2.97 8.53 23.49
N GLU A 32 1.81 8.94 22.94
CA GLU A 32 0.75 8.05 22.47
C GLU A 32 0.45 8.31 20.99
N VAL A 33 0.45 7.25 20.20
CA VAL A 33 0.06 7.29 18.78
C VAL A 33 -1.08 6.32 18.56
N VAL A 34 -2.19 6.82 18.07
CA VAL A 34 -3.40 6.05 17.79
C VAL A 34 -3.73 6.13 16.30
N LEU A 35 -4.04 5.01 15.70
CA LEU A 35 -4.50 4.92 14.31
C LEU A 35 -5.91 4.34 14.25
N TYR A 36 -6.87 5.12 13.78
CA TYR A 36 -8.17 4.62 13.34
C TYR A 36 -8.09 4.27 11.84
N THR A 37 -8.30 3.01 11.52
CA THR A 37 -8.27 2.49 10.14
C THR A 37 -9.20 1.30 10.01
N SER A 38 -9.32 0.70 8.81
CA SER A 38 -10.10 -0.53 8.65
C SER A 38 -9.52 -1.66 9.50
N ALA A 39 -10.37 -2.38 10.22
CA ALA A 39 -9.98 -3.47 11.13
C ALA A 39 -9.13 -4.55 10.45
N GLN A 40 -9.34 -4.78 9.16
CA GLN A 40 -8.60 -5.78 8.38
C GLN A 40 -7.08 -5.49 8.28
N TYR A 41 -6.64 -4.25 8.51
CA TYR A 41 -5.23 -3.87 8.37
C TYR A 41 -4.42 -4.02 9.66
N ALA A 42 -5.06 -4.09 10.82
CA ALA A 42 -4.37 -4.24 12.10
C ALA A 42 -3.43 -5.46 12.12
N GLY A 43 -3.88 -6.59 11.60
CA GLY A 43 -3.08 -7.82 11.52
C GLY A 43 -1.87 -7.77 10.57
N LEU A 44 -1.73 -6.72 9.75
CA LEU A 44 -0.55 -6.55 8.91
C LEU A 44 0.68 -6.09 9.69
N LEU A 45 0.48 -5.47 10.85
CA LEU A 45 1.55 -4.94 11.68
C LEU A 45 2.14 -6.06 12.56
N ASN A 46 3.47 -6.04 12.70
CA ASN A 46 4.23 -6.98 13.52
C ASN A 46 4.50 -6.39 14.92
N ASP A 47 5.16 -7.15 15.77
CA ASP A 47 5.52 -6.76 17.15
C ASP A 47 6.30 -5.44 17.24
N GLU A 48 7.05 -5.08 16.20
CA GLU A 48 7.75 -3.78 16.13
C GLU A 48 6.80 -2.57 16.09
N TRP A 49 5.51 -2.79 15.84
CA TRP A 49 4.44 -1.81 15.88
C TRP A 49 3.58 -1.92 17.16
N ALA A 50 3.98 -2.75 18.14
CA ALA A 50 3.23 -2.94 19.39
C ALA A 50 3.01 -1.66 20.22
N TRP A 51 3.76 -0.61 19.92
CA TRP A 51 3.61 0.73 20.50
C TRP A 51 2.43 1.53 19.90
N LEU A 52 1.91 1.11 18.73
CA LEU A 52 0.81 1.76 18.01
C LEU A 52 -0.52 1.17 18.46
N GLU A 53 -1.41 2.02 18.96
CA GLU A 53 -2.78 1.61 19.21
C GLU A 53 -3.60 1.68 17.92
N VAL A 54 -4.06 0.54 17.42
CA VAL A 54 -4.89 0.47 16.21
C VAL A 54 -6.34 0.23 16.59
N LYS A 55 -7.22 1.07 16.10
CA LYS A 55 -8.68 1.01 16.33
C LYS A 55 -9.45 0.91 15.02
N ASN A 56 -10.61 0.31 15.08
CA ASN A 56 -11.49 0.23 13.92
C ASN A 56 -12.14 1.59 13.65
N LEU A 57 -11.93 2.11 12.45
CA LEU A 57 -12.48 3.38 12.00
C LEU A 57 -14.01 3.39 11.93
N ASP A 58 -14.61 2.25 11.56
CA ASP A 58 -16.05 2.12 11.38
C ASP A 58 -16.80 2.28 12.71
N GLU A 59 -16.15 2.03 13.85
CA GLU A 59 -16.74 2.24 15.18
C GLU A 59 -17.04 3.71 15.48
N LEU A 60 -16.36 4.64 14.80
CA LEU A 60 -16.63 6.07 14.98
C LEU A 60 -17.97 6.50 14.41
N SER A 61 -18.51 5.77 13.42
CA SER A 61 -19.79 6.09 12.78
C SER A 61 -19.93 7.57 12.36
N GLY A 62 -18.83 8.15 11.86
CA GLY A 62 -18.76 9.55 11.46
C GLY A 62 -18.63 10.55 12.63
N ARG A 63 -18.40 10.11 13.85
CA ARG A 63 -18.22 10.96 15.03
C ARG A 63 -16.73 11.19 15.33
N PRO A 64 -16.38 12.27 16.06
CA PRO A 64 -15.04 12.43 16.60
C PRO A 64 -14.62 11.24 17.50
N PRO A 65 -13.34 10.82 17.45
CA PRO A 65 -12.87 9.77 18.34
C PRO A 65 -13.04 10.20 19.81
N PRO A 66 -13.47 9.29 20.69
CA PRO A 66 -13.67 9.58 22.13
C PRO A 66 -12.41 10.11 22.83
N MET A 67 -11.24 9.85 22.26
CA MET A 67 -9.92 10.23 22.81
C MET A 67 -9.38 11.55 22.23
N ALA A 68 -10.23 12.37 21.57
CA ALA A 68 -9.78 13.61 20.92
C ALA A 68 -9.33 14.69 21.91
N GLU A 69 -9.79 14.65 23.16
CA GLU A 69 -9.42 15.63 24.17
C GLU A 69 -7.90 15.70 24.36
N ASP A 70 -7.37 16.92 24.38
CA ASP A 70 -5.93 17.21 24.48
C ASP A 70 -5.02 16.52 23.44
N SER A 71 -5.61 16.03 22.35
CA SER A 71 -4.86 15.36 21.28
C SER A 71 -4.56 16.25 20.08
N THR A 72 -3.55 15.88 19.31
CA THR A 72 -3.37 16.31 17.92
C THR A 72 -4.11 15.31 17.03
N VAL A 73 -5.01 15.78 16.17
CA VAL A 73 -5.74 14.92 15.22
C VAL A 73 -5.24 15.14 13.80
N VAL A 74 -4.88 14.07 13.12
CA VAL A 74 -4.51 14.04 11.69
C VAL A 74 -5.62 13.32 10.93
N SER A 75 -6.34 14.05 10.08
CA SER A 75 -7.46 13.51 9.32
C SER A 75 -7.16 13.54 7.84
N PHE A 76 -7.53 12.47 7.16
CA PHE A 76 -7.51 12.38 5.70
C PHE A 76 -8.89 12.64 5.08
N TRP A 77 -9.78 13.28 5.82
CA TRP A 77 -11.06 13.79 5.34
C TRP A 77 -11.04 15.30 5.23
N MET A 78 -11.61 15.81 4.13
CA MET A 78 -11.63 17.24 3.79
C MET A 78 -13.04 17.83 3.89
N GLU A 79 -13.98 17.14 4.55
CA GLU A 79 -15.35 17.60 4.68
C GLU A 79 -15.44 18.90 5.49
N ARG A 80 -16.33 19.79 5.00
CA ARG A 80 -16.61 21.06 5.71
C ARG A 80 -17.22 20.72 7.07
N GLY A 81 -16.67 21.35 8.13
CA GLY A 81 -17.16 21.16 9.50
C GLY A 81 -16.39 20.12 10.31
N TRP A 82 -15.81 19.09 9.66
CA TRP A 82 -15.07 18.02 10.35
C TRP A 82 -13.99 18.53 11.30
N ARG A 83 -13.17 19.49 10.84
CA ARG A 83 -12.17 20.14 11.71
C ARG A 83 -12.81 20.81 12.94
N GLY A 84 -13.93 21.51 12.75
CA GLY A 84 -14.66 22.15 13.83
C GLY A 84 -15.22 21.16 14.84
N GLU A 85 -15.67 19.99 14.38
CA GLU A 85 -16.13 18.92 15.26
C GLU A 85 -15.01 18.35 16.12
N MET A 86 -13.83 18.11 15.55
CA MET A 86 -12.65 17.67 16.31
C MET A 86 -12.26 18.67 17.39
N ILE A 87 -12.24 19.98 17.06
CA ILE A 87 -11.94 21.03 18.04
C ILE A 87 -13.00 21.07 19.13
N ARG A 88 -14.30 20.95 18.79
CA ARG A 88 -15.37 20.88 19.81
C ARG A 88 -15.28 19.62 20.69
N ALA A 89 -14.72 18.55 20.15
CA ALA A 89 -14.43 17.32 20.93
C ALA A 89 -13.16 17.42 21.78
N GLY A 90 -12.51 18.60 21.84
CA GLY A 90 -11.37 18.88 22.71
C GLY A 90 -9.99 18.68 22.06
N ALA A 91 -9.92 18.44 20.76
CA ALA A 91 -8.62 18.34 20.08
C ALA A 91 -7.85 19.66 20.17
N SER A 92 -6.57 19.59 20.59
CA SER A 92 -5.68 20.76 20.70
C SER A 92 -5.28 21.31 19.33
N SER A 93 -5.17 20.43 18.34
CA SER A 93 -4.89 20.79 16.95
C SER A 93 -5.44 19.76 15.97
N VAL A 94 -5.78 20.21 14.77
CA VAL A 94 -6.31 19.34 13.70
C VAL A 94 -5.61 19.65 12.39
N PHE A 95 -4.97 18.64 11.81
CA PHE A 95 -4.36 18.67 10.48
C PHE A 95 -5.23 17.91 9.51
N ALA A 96 -5.61 18.53 8.40
CA ALA A 96 -6.33 17.90 7.31
C ALA A 96 -5.38 17.66 6.14
N ILE A 97 -5.14 16.40 5.81
CA ILE A 97 -4.25 15.99 4.71
C ILE A 97 -5.12 15.58 3.52
N PRO A 98 -4.90 16.16 2.32
CA PRO A 98 -5.60 15.74 1.11
C PRO A 98 -5.43 14.24 0.86
N PRO A 99 -6.52 13.45 0.81
CA PRO A 99 -6.43 11.99 0.73
C PRO A 99 -6.00 11.49 -0.65
N ARG A 100 -6.17 12.29 -1.72
CA ARG A 100 -5.93 11.88 -3.11
C ARG A 100 -5.33 13.02 -3.94
N PRO A 101 -4.08 13.45 -3.66
CA PRO A 101 -3.40 14.41 -4.51
C PRO A 101 -3.13 13.79 -5.89
N THR A 102 -3.25 14.60 -6.94
CA THR A 102 -3.05 14.17 -8.34
C THR A 102 -1.69 14.55 -8.89
N GLU A 103 -0.99 15.46 -8.22
CA GLU A 103 0.29 16.02 -8.66
C GLU A 103 1.16 16.43 -7.47
N GLY A 104 2.38 16.82 -7.74
CA GLY A 104 3.34 17.29 -6.74
C GLY A 104 4.30 16.18 -6.29
N ASP A 105 4.88 16.38 -5.12
CA ASP A 105 5.80 15.43 -4.50
C ASP A 105 5.09 14.13 -4.06
N HIS A 106 5.87 13.17 -3.61
CA HIS A 106 5.36 11.94 -3.05
C HIS A 106 4.33 12.20 -1.93
N PHE A 107 3.22 11.44 -1.89
CA PHE A 107 2.12 11.60 -0.92
C PHE A 107 2.61 11.75 0.52
N VAL A 108 3.57 10.93 0.96
CA VAL A 108 4.15 11.01 2.31
C VAL A 108 4.83 12.36 2.53
N THR A 109 5.58 12.86 1.55
CA THR A 109 6.26 14.17 1.63
C THR A 109 5.25 15.31 1.73
N GLN A 110 4.20 15.26 0.91
CA GLN A 110 3.12 16.26 0.98
C GLN A 110 2.43 16.24 2.35
N ALA A 111 2.15 15.06 2.88
CA ALA A 111 1.54 14.89 4.20
C ALA A 111 2.44 15.43 5.32
N LEU A 112 3.74 15.18 5.26
CA LEU A 112 4.73 15.73 6.20
C LEU A 112 4.80 17.26 6.12
N GLY A 113 4.71 17.82 4.93
CA GLY A 113 4.62 19.28 4.73
C GLY A 113 3.42 19.89 5.45
N VAL A 114 2.25 19.26 5.38
CA VAL A 114 1.04 19.71 6.11
C VAL A 114 1.25 19.65 7.63
N LEU A 115 1.96 18.63 8.11
CA LEU A 115 2.27 18.46 9.54
C LEU A 115 3.40 19.37 10.03
N GLY A 116 4.14 20.03 9.14
CA GLY A 116 5.34 20.77 9.46
C GLY A 116 6.49 19.87 9.94
N TRP A 117 6.54 18.63 9.48
CA TRP A 117 7.58 17.66 9.86
C TRP A 117 8.61 17.50 8.75
N GLU A 118 9.87 17.46 9.14
CA GLU A 118 10.95 17.15 8.21
C GLU A 118 11.00 15.65 7.89
N ALA A 119 11.15 15.34 6.61
CA ALA A 119 11.32 13.98 6.13
C ALA A 119 12.79 13.54 6.21
N PRO A 120 13.12 12.43 6.89
CA PRO A 120 14.42 11.78 6.72
C PRO A 120 14.67 11.43 5.26
N LYS A 121 15.91 11.61 4.79
CA LYS A 121 16.25 11.42 3.36
C LYS A 121 15.95 10.01 2.83
N ASP A 122 15.98 9.02 3.69
CA ASP A 122 15.77 7.60 3.37
C ASP A 122 14.36 7.09 3.68
N LEU A 123 13.46 7.95 4.18
CA LEU A 123 12.13 7.55 4.67
C LEU A 123 11.35 6.72 3.65
N LEU A 124 11.36 7.13 2.38
CA LEU A 124 10.62 6.45 1.31
C LEU A 124 11.26 5.14 0.84
N PHE A 125 12.47 4.86 1.31
CA PHE A 125 13.25 3.66 0.95
C PHE A 125 13.32 2.65 2.10
N GLN A 126 12.63 2.90 3.20
CA GLN A 126 12.62 2.00 4.36
C GLN A 126 11.63 0.85 4.17
N GLN A 127 11.96 -0.29 4.75
CA GLN A 127 11.03 -1.40 4.88
C GLN A 127 10.07 -1.12 6.04
N MET A 128 8.76 -1.02 5.72
CA MET A 128 7.73 -0.64 6.71
C MET A 128 7.20 -1.81 7.53
N ILE A 129 7.23 -3.00 6.98
CA ILE A 129 6.74 -4.21 7.64
C ILE A 129 7.87 -5.23 7.66
N ARG A 130 8.33 -5.59 8.86
CA ARG A 130 9.42 -6.54 9.00
C ARG A 130 9.07 -7.89 8.39
N ASN A 131 9.95 -8.36 7.54
CA ASN A 131 9.86 -9.66 6.92
C ASN A 131 11.27 -10.26 6.82
N ALA A 132 11.40 -11.54 7.11
CA ALA A 132 12.64 -12.29 6.92
C ALA A 132 12.85 -12.67 5.44
N TRP A 133 12.42 -11.81 4.52
CA TRP A 133 12.55 -12.06 3.10
C TRP A 133 14.01 -12.37 2.71
N LYS A 134 14.17 -13.43 1.94
CA LYS A 134 15.42 -13.82 1.33
C LYS A 134 15.17 -14.04 -0.15
N ASP A 135 16.01 -13.46 -0.99
CA ASP A 135 15.94 -13.70 -2.42
C ASP A 135 16.29 -15.17 -2.72
N ARG A 136 15.31 -15.90 -3.21
CA ARG A 136 15.44 -17.32 -3.60
C ARG A 136 15.56 -17.44 -5.12
N HIS A 137 15.37 -16.31 -5.86
CA HIS A 137 15.34 -16.25 -7.31
C HIS A 137 14.41 -17.28 -7.96
N SER A 138 13.32 -17.64 -7.27
CA SER A 138 12.48 -18.79 -7.62
C SER A 138 11.06 -18.42 -8.00
N SER A 139 10.58 -17.20 -7.71
CA SER A 139 9.21 -16.83 -8.05
C SER A 139 9.07 -15.39 -8.57
N LEU A 140 8.17 -15.23 -9.54
CA LEU A 140 7.60 -13.96 -9.96
C LEU A 140 6.15 -13.91 -9.51
N TRP A 141 5.84 -12.99 -8.62
CA TRP A 141 4.48 -12.71 -8.20
C TRP A 141 3.89 -11.62 -9.08
N ILE A 142 2.77 -11.89 -9.72
CA ILE A 142 2.08 -10.95 -10.61
C ILE A 142 0.71 -10.62 -10.03
N HIS A 143 0.42 -9.32 -9.88
CA HIS A 143 -0.91 -8.84 -9.55
C HIS A 143 -1.40 -7.93 -10.69
N PRO A 144 -2.14 -8.48 -11.67
CA PRO A 144 -2.55 -7.76 -12.88
C PRO A 144 -3.79 -6.89 -12.69
N GLY A 145 -4.44 -7.00 -11.52
CA GLY A 145 -5.60 -6.21 -11.14
C GLY A 145 -5.26 -4.89 -10.46
N SER A 146 -6.28 -4.07 -10.28
CA SER A 146 -6.25 -2.87 -9.44
C SER A 146 -7.68 -2.51 -9.01
N GLY A 147 -7.82 -1.52 -8.13
CA GLY A 147 -9.15 -1.02 -7.73
C GLY A 147 -9.97 -0.33 -8.85
N ALA A 148 -9.41 -0.16 -10.05
CA ALA A 148 -10.08 0.46 -11.19
C ALA A 148 -9.52 -0.08 -12.52
N VAL A 149 -10.41 -0.51 -13.40
CA VAL A 149 -10.05 -1.12 -14.71
C VAL A 149 -9.13 -0.22 -15.54
N GLY A 150 -9.34 1.11 -15.51
CA GLY A 150 -8.52 2.06 -16.25
C GLY A 150 -7.07 2.20 -15.77
N LYS A 151 -6.74 1.64 -14.61
CA LYS A 151 -5.36 1.58 -14.09
C LYS A 151 -4.61 0.32 -14.52
N ASN A 152 -5.29 -0.64 -15.15
CA ASN A 152 -4.69 -1.91 -15.50
C ASN A 152 -3.97 -1.82 -16.86
N LEU A 153 -2.77 -2.37 -16.92
CA LEU A 153 -2.09 -2.68 -18.17
C LEU A 153 -2.88 -3.75 -18.94
N PRO A 154 -2.66 -3.85 -20.27
CA PRO A 154 -3.13 -5.00 -21.05
C PRO A 154 -2.65 -6.32 -20.43
N MET A 155 -3.52 -7.32 -20.40
CA MET A 155 -3.21 -8.64 -19.81
C MET A 155 -2.04 -9.32 -20.51
N GLU A 156 -1.92 -9.10 -21.80
CA GLU A 156 -0.85 -9.62 -22.67
C GLU A 156 0.53 -9.27 -22.10
N TYR A 157 0.70 -8.06 -21.56
CA TYR A 157 1.96 -7.66 -20.92
C TYR A 157 2.35 -8.60 -19.78
N PHE A 158 1.40 -8.92 -18.89
CA PHE A 158 1.66 -9.82 -17.76
C PHE A 158 1.91 -11.26 -18.18
N ILE A 159 1.22 -11.70 -19.23
CA ILE A 159 1.40 -13.02 -19.83
C ILE A 159 2.80 -13.14 -20.43
N ASP A 160 3.24 -12.15 -21.20
CA ASP A 160 4.58 -12.14 -21.80
C ASP A 160 5.68 -12.14 -20.73
N ARG A 161 5.51 -11.34 -19.66
CA ARG A 161 6.44 -11.33 -18.53
C ARG A 161 6.51 -12.70 -17.82
N ALA A 162 5.36 -13.39 -17.69
CA ALA A 162 5.32 -14.74 -17.15
C ALA A 162 6.05 -15.75 -18.04
N HIS A 163 5.84 -15.70 -19.36
CA HIS A 163 6.58 -16.54 -20.33
C HIS A 163 8.09 -16.29 -20.28
N GLN A 164 8.51 -15.02 -20.27
CA GLN A 164 9.94 -14.66 -20.16
C GLN A 164 10.55 -15.20 -18.86
N TRP A 165 9.83 -15.11 -17.75
CA TRP A 165 10.28 -15.64 -16.46
C TRP A 165 10.48 -17.15 -16.51
N ILE A 166 9.49 -17.90 -16.99
CA ILE A 166 9.55 -19.36 -17.11
C ILE A 166 10.71 -19.78 -18.02
N ALA A 167 10.88 -19.11 -19.16
CA ALA A 167 11.96 -19.40 -20.10
C ALA A 167 13.36 -19.12 -19.49
N SER A 168 13.48 -18.07 -18.67
CA SER A 168 14.76 -17.68 -18.05
C SER A 168 15.12 -18.47 -16.80
N LYS A 169 14.15 -19.11 -16.13
CA LYS A 169 14.30 -19.78 -14.84
C LYS A 169 13.77 -21.22 -14.89
N ARG A 170 14.66 -22.18 -15.06
CA ARG A 170 14.32 -23.62 -15.21
C ARG A 170 13.40 -24.18 -14.10
N LYS A 171 13.44 -23.59 -12.88
CA LYS A 171 12.59 -23.95 -11.74
C LYS A 171 11.78 -22.74 -11.23
N GLY A 172 11.71 -21.69 -12.02
CA GLY A 172 10.99 -20.47 -11.63
C GLY A 172 9.48 -20.72 -11.57
N LYS A 173 8.82 -20.16 -10.57
CA LYS A 173 7.35 -20.18 -10.46
C LYS A 173 6.79 -18.82 -10.85
N VAL A 174 5.61 -18.81 -11.40
CA VAL A 174 4.80 -17.60 -11.58
C VAL A 174 3.53 -17.74 -10.74
N ILE A 175 3.26 -16.74 -9.93
CA ILE A 175 2.09 -16.72 -9.06
C ILE A 175 1.24 -15.51 -9.46
N PHE A 176 0.11 -15.75 -10.10
CA PHE A 176 -0.89 -14.70 -10.31
C PHE A 176 -1.77 -14.59 -9.07
N SER A 177 -1.88 -13.37 -8.51
CA SER A 177 -2.80 -13.09 -7.41
C SER A 177 -3.93 -12.17 -7.86
N LEU A 178 -5.12 -12.43 -7.39
CA LEU A 178 -6.32 -11.66 -7.67
C LEU A 178 -7.01 -11.25 -6.38
N GLY A 179 -7.62 -10.08 -6.41
CA GLY A 179 -8.50 -9.60 -5.37
C GLY A 179 -9.98 -9.75 -5.73
N GLU A 180 -10.84 -9.32 -4.83
CA GLU A 180 -12.29 -9.36 -5.01
C GLU A 180 -12.75 -8.54 -6.25
N ALA A 181 -12.10 -7.40 -6.50
CA ALA A 181 -12.43 -6.51 -7.60
C ALA A 181 -11.98 -7.02 -8.99
N ASP A 182 -11.21 -8.12 -9.07
CA ASP A 182 -10.52 -8.57 -10.28
C ASP A 182 -11.30 -9.60 -11.10
N GLY A 183 -12.64 -9.61 -11.04
CA GLY A 183 -13.50 -10.61 -11.70
C GLY A 183 -13.19 -10.80 -13.18
N LYS A 184 -13.09 -9.72 -13.95
CA LYS A 184 -12.76 -9.79 -15.40
C LYS A 184 -11.36 -10.35 -15.65
N VAL A 185 -10.40 -9.98 -14.86
CA VAL A 185 -9.02 -10.48 -14.93
C VAL A 185 -8.97 -11.98 -14.63
N ARG A 186 -9.74 -12.41 -13.63
CA ARG A 186 -9.91 -13.82 -13.24
C ARG A 186 -10.41 -14.67 -14.40
N ASP A 187 -11.46 -14.21 -15.07
CA ASP A 187 -12.07 -14.96 -16.17
C ASP A 187 -11.10 -15.11 -17.36
N LEU A 188 -10.36 -14.05 -17.69
CA LEU A 188 -9.33 -14.08 -18.73
C LEU A 188 -8.22 -15.07 -18.38
N LEU A 189 -7.68 -15.02 -17.16
CA LEU A 189 -6.60 -15.89 -16.73
C LEU A 189 -7.03 -17.36 -16.67
N LYS A 190 -8.23 -17.66 -16.14
CA LYS A 190 -8.72 -19.05 -16.07
C LYS A 190 -8.86 -19.72 -17.44
N GLN A 191 -9.11 -18.94 -18.48
CA GLN A 191 -9.24 -19.44 -19.85
C GLN A 191 -7.90 -19.48 -20.59
N HIS A 192 -6.86 -18.82 -20.09
CA HIS A 192 -5.59 -18.74 -20.78
C HIS A 192 -4.74 -20.00 -20.59
N VAL A 193 -4.17 -20.51 -21.68
CA VAL A 193 -3.36 -21.75 -21.68
C VAL A 193 -2.17 -21.69 -20.72
N LEU A 194 -1.61 -20.52 -20.48
CA LEU A 194 -0.50 -20.32 -19.54
C LEU A 194 -0.86 -20.80 -18.12
N CYS A 195 -2.12 -20.67 -17.70
CA CYS A 195 -2.55 -21.10 -16.37
C CYS A 195 -2.62 -22.63 -16.22
N GLN A 196 -2.45 -23.38 -17.31
CA GLN A 196 -2.30 -24.86 -17.27
C GLN A 196 -0.82 -25.26 -17.15
N HIS A 197 0.12 -24.32 -17.23
CA HIS A 197 1.54 -24.60 -17.12
C HIS A 197 1.91 -24.98 -15.67
N PRO A 198 2.68 -26.08 -15.44
CA PRO A 198 2.96 -26.59 -14.08
C PRO A 198 3.75 -25.61 -13.17
N GLN A 199 4.40 -24.61 -13.74
CA GLN A 199 5.10 -23.55 -13.01
C GLN A 199 4.22 -22.34 -12.71
N VAL A 200 2.96 -22.33 -13.13
CA VAL A 200 2.02 -21.21 -12.94
C VAL A 200 0.96 -21.59 -11.92
N SER A 201 0.68 -20.69 -11.00
CA SER A 201 -0.42 -20.82 -10.05
C SER A 201 -1.26 -19.55 -10.02
N LEU A 202 -2.56 -19.72 -9.83
CA LEU A 202 -3.52 -18.65 -9.63
C LEU A 202 -4.01 -18.74 -8.18
N ILE A 203 -3.91 -17.65 -7.43
CA ILE A 203 -4.34 -17.58 -6.04
C ILE A 203 -5.28 -16.40 -5.82
N GLU A 204 -6.19 -16.57 -4.90
CA GLU A 204 -7.19 -15.57 -4.51
C GLU A 204 -7.21 -15.46 -2.97
N PRO A 205 -6.25 -14.73 -2.36
CA PRO A 205 -6.23 -14.57 -0.91
C PRO A 205 -7.54 -13.97 -0.39
N ALA A 206 -8.17 -14.64 0.55
CA ALA A 206 -9.46 -14.20 1.12
C ALA A 206 -9.33 -12.96 2.02
N THR A 207 -8.13 -12.72 2.54
CA THR A 207 -7.84 -11.59 3.43
C THR A 207 -6.49 -10.94 3.10
N VAL A 208 -6.32 -9.69 3.52
CA VAL A 208 -5.03 -9.01 3.39
C VAL A 208 -3.93 -9.66 4.22
N GLN A 209 -4.28 -10.32 5.33
CA GLN A 209 -3.33 -11.08 6.14
C GLN A 209 -2.86 -12.34 5.41
N GLU A 210 -3.75 -13.03 4.73
CA GLU A 210 -3.38 -14.17 3.90
C GLU A 210 -2.47 -13.74 2.75
N LEU A 211 -2.79 -12.62 2.06
CA LEU A 211 -1.94 -12.04 1.03
C LEU A 211 -0.53 -11.74 1.59
N LYS A 212 -0.43 -11.09 2.76
CA LYS A 212 0.85 -10.83 3.43
C LYS A 212 1.64 -12.12 3.67
N ASN A 213 0.98 -13.13 4.23
CA ASN A 213 1.62 -14.41 4.57
C ASN A 213 2.13 -15.11 3.31
N GLN A 214 1.33 -15.16 2.26
CA GLN A 214 1.71 -15.80 1.00
C GLN A 214 2.84 -15.04 0.29
N LEU A 215 2.79 -13.69 0.23
CA LEU A 215 3.88 -12.86 -0.27
C LEU A 215 5.19 -13.10 0.50
N SER A 216 5.11 -13.16 1.83
CA SER A 216 6.28 -13.39 2.69
C SER A 216 6.91 -14.76 2.49
N LEU A 217 6.09 -15.79 2.23
CA LEU A 217 6.54 -17.18 2.11
C LEU A 217 7.01 -17.52 0.69
N GLN A 218 6.38 -16.97 -0.34
CA GLN A 218 6.52 -17.40 -1.72
C GLN A 218 6.98 -16.30 -2.69
N GLY A 219 6.87 -15.01 -2.30
CA GLY A 219 7.23 -13.89 -3.17
C GLY A 219 8.73 -13.64 -3.18
N ASP A 220 9.36 -13.64 -4.36
CA ASP A 220 10.76 -13.20 -4.52
C ASP A 220 10.85 -11.89 -5.31
N GLN A 221 10.03 -11.74 -6.33
CA GLN A 221 9.84 -10.49 -7.09
C GLN A 221 8.36 -10.24 -7.29
N PHE A 222 7.97 -8.98 -7.32
CA PHE A 222 6.58 -8.56 -7.52
C PHE A 222 6.48 -7.67 -8.78
N LEU A 223 5.47 -7.94 -9.59
CA LEU A 223 5.08 -7.15 -10.76
C LEU A 223 3.59 -6.85 -10.69
N GLY A 224 3.20 -5.60 -10.90
CA GLY A 224 1.79 -5.26 -10.92
C GLY A 224 1.48 -3.82 -11.35
N ASN A 225 0.21 -3.51 -11.37
CA ASN A 225 -0.29 -2.15 -11.53
C ASN A 225 -0.23 -1.37 -10.21
N ASP A 226 -0.50 -0.06 -10.27
CA ASP A 226 -0.74 0.78 -9.09
C ASP A 226 -1.92 0.24 -8.27
N SER A 227 -1.60 -0.52 -7.23
CA SER A 227 -2.57 -1.25 -6.41
C SER A 227 -2.04 -1.52 -4.99
N GLY A 228 -2.96 -1.78 -4.05
CA GLY A 228 -2.63 -2.10 -2.66
C GLY A 228 -1.63 -3.25 -2.47
N PRO A 229 -1.76 -4.39 -3.19
CA PRO A 229 -0.80 -5.49 -3.15
C PRO A 229 0.64 -5.08 -3.49
N GLY A 230 0.84 -4.16 -4.43
CA GLY A 230 2.16 -3.61 -4.77
C GLY A 230 2.78 -2.83 -3.62
N HIS A 231 1.99 -2.01 -2.92
CA HIS A 231 2.43 -1.31 -1.72
C HIS A 231 2.79 -2.29 -0.59
N LEU A 232 2.01 -3.35 -0.39
CA LEU A 232 2.30 -4.36 0.61
C LEU A 232 3.60 -5.10 0.30
N ALA A 233 3.80 -5.52 -0.95
CA ALA A 233 5.03 -6.20 -1.37
C ALA A 233 6.27 -5.30 -1.15
N ALA A 234 6.18 -4.01 -1.49
CA ALA A 234 7.24 -3.04 -1.24
C ALA A 234 7.49 -2.84 0.27
N GLY A 235 6.43 -2.70 1.06
CA GLY A 235 6.50 -2.57 2.52
C GLY A 235 7.13 -3.78 3.20
N LEU A 236 6.93 -4.99 2.66
CA LEU A 236 7.60 -6.23 3.07
C LEU A 236 9.06 -6.31 2.60
N GLY A 237 9.51 -5.36 1.77
CA GLY A 237 10.88 -5.27 1.28
C GLY A 237 11.18 -6.13 0.05
N LEU A 238 10.19 -6.67 -0.64
CA LEU A 238 10.41 -7.36 -1.92
C LEU A 238 10.92 -6.38 -3.00
N PRO A 239 11.71 -6.85 -3.97
CA PRO A 239 11.87 -6.14 -5.24
C PRO A 239 10.52 -6.02 -5.95
N VAL A 240 10.07 -4.80 -6.22
CA VAL A 240 8.79 -4.57 -6.89
C VAL A 240 8.96 -3.73 -8.15
N GLU A 241 8.16 -4.07 -9.15
CA GLU A 241 7.99 -3.34 -10.40
C GLU A 241 6.52 -2.95 -10.53
N ILE A 242 6.24 -1.65 -10.48
CA ILE A 242 4.87 -1.12 -10.52
C ILE A 242 4.69 -0.23 -11.73
N TRP A 243 3.61 -0.48 -12.46
CA TRP A 243 3.21 0.27 -13.63
C TRP A 243 2.04 1.20 -13.35
N TYR A 244 2.16 2.41 -13.86
CA TYR A 244 1.18 3.47 -13.73
C TYR A 244 0.58 3.81 -15.10
N VAL A 245 -0.76 3.85 -15.16
CA VAL A 245 -1.50 4.18 -16.39
C VAL A 245 -2.20 5.52 -16.26
N GLN A 246 -2.87 5.77 -15.14
CA GLN A 246 -3.69 6.96 -14.92
C GLN A 246 -3.24 7.82 -13.71
N THR A 247 -2.51 7.22 -12.78
CA THR A 247 -2.04 7.92 -11.57
C THR A 247 -0.58 8.31 -11.72
N ALA A 248 -0.17 9.37 -11.06
CA ALA A 248 1.22 9.86 -11.09
C ALA A 248 2.12 8.96 -10.22
N SER A 249 3.10 8.32 -10.84
CA SER A 249 4.10 7.49 -10.14
C SER A 249 4.92 8.30 -9.12
N THR A 250 5.16 9.58 -9.39
CA THR A 250 5.84 10.49 -8.46
C THR A 250 5.10 10.66 -7.14
N VAL A 251 3.77 10.68 -7.18
CA VAL A 251 2.91 10.86 -6.00
C VAL A 251 2.68 9.55 -5.26
N TRP A 252 2.42 8.47 -6.00
CA TRP A 252 1.89 7.22 -5.46
C TRP A 252 2.87 6.05 -5.45
N ARG A 253 4.16 6.31 -5.67
CA ARG A 253 5.18 5.28 -5.58
C ARG A 253 5.09 4.54 -4.24
N PRO A 254 5.15 3.20 -4.20
CA PRO A 254 5.22 2.47 -2.93
C PRO A 254 6.47 2.85 -2.11
N VAL A 255 6.34 2.85 -0.79
CA VAL A 255 7.46 3.00 0.14
C VAL A 255 8.14 1.64 0.30
N GLY A 256 9.45 1.61 0.05
CA GLY A 256 10.22 0.37 0.17
C GLY A 256 11.62 0.48 -0.44
N PRO A 257 12.56 -0.40 -0.04
CA PRO A 257 13.97 -0.30 -0.41
C PRO A 257 14.27 -0.68 -1.88
N ARG A 258 13.39 -1.43 -2.53
CA ARG A 258 13.64 -2.02 -3.86
C ARG A 258 12.46 -1.81 -4.81
N VAL A 259 12.04 -0.54 -4.96
CA VAL A 259 10.89 -0.17 -5.79
C VAL A 259 11.34 0.44 -7.11
N LYS A 260 10.85 -0.12 -8.22
CA LYS A 260 10.93 0.46 -9.57
C LYS A 260 9.52 0.82 -10.02
N THR A 261 9.37 2.00 -10.58
CA THR A 261 8.10 2.50 -11.12
C THR A 261 8.27 2.89 -12.58
N TYR A 262 7.24 2.66 -13.36
CA TYR A 262 7.18 2.99 -14.78
C TYR A 262 5.82 3.62 -15.11
N ASP A 263 5.84 4.62 -15.95
CA ASP A 263 4.63 5.27 -16.48
C ASP A 263 4.37 4.74 -17.89
N TRP A 264 3.23 4.06 -18.08
CA TRP A 264 2.93 3.32 -19.32
C TRP A 264 3.02 4.18 -20.58
N LEU A 265 2.52 5.43 -20.50
CA LEU A 265 2.51 6.33 -21.65
C LEU A 265 3.90 6.79 -22.10
N SER A 266 4.87 6.85 -21.16
CA SER A 266 6.24 7.30 -21.47
C SER A 266 7.24 6.17 -21.65
N ASP A 267 7.03 5.04 -20.98
CA ASP A 267 8.02 3.98 -20.87
C ASP A 267 7.70 2.73 -21.71
N SER A 268 6.46 2.58 -22.19
CA SER A 268 6.04 1.42 -22.99
C SER A 268 6.86 1.21 -24.27
N SER A 269 7.33 2.30 -24.89
CA SER A 269 8.17 2.24 -26.09
C SER A 269 9.56 1.64 -25.86
N ARG A 270 9.97 1.42 -24.61
CA ARG A 270 11.27 0.83 -24.23
C ARG A 270 11.20 -0.68 -24.01
N ILE A 271 10.00 -1.27 -24.08
CA ILE A 271 9.73 -2.65 -23.65
C ILE A 271 9.24 -3.52 -24.80
N LEU A 272 8.75 -2.89 -25.89
CA LEU A 272 8.43 -3.51 -27.16
C LEU A 272 9.67 -3.56 -28.06
#